data_2e4e9b68df3bc3be217fd99a99dbb5a8
#
_entry.id   2e4e9b68df3bc3be217fd99a99dbb5a8
#
_cell.length_a   1.000
_cell.length_b   1.000
_cell.length_c   1.000
_cell.angle_alpha   90.00
_cell.angle_beta   90.00
_cell.angle_gamma   90.00
#
_symmetry.space_group_name_H-M   'P 1'
#
loop_
_entity.id
_entity.type
_entity.pdbx_description
1 polymer ?
#
loop_
_entity_poly.entity_id
_entity_poly.type
_entity_poly.pdbx_seq_one_letter_code
_entity_poly.pdbx_strand_id
1 'polypeptide(L)'
;MNKEGTVTMRRQEEGFTLIELVIVIVILGILAAVAVPRYLNLTQESQDATRNAGVASVGSAVAIAAARNRTAAIAPDPQMVLAELPGAICTGGSIAQGRVEVTLIGQLAGAGNPQIPAIASCAANTGSTIVTGVGTGIYSS
;
A
#
# COMPACT_ATOMS: atom_id res chain seq x y z
N MET A 1 -8.52 -79.21 -10.14
CA MET A 1 -7.48 -78.19 -9.82
C MET A 1 -7.52 -77.18 -10.93
N ASN A 2 -8.26 -76.09 -10.74
CA ASN A 2 -8.40 -75.00 -11.70
C ASN A 2 -7.36 -73.93 -11.40
N LYS A 3 -6.46 -73.71 -12.35
CA LYS A 3 -5.52 -72.60 -12.32
C LYS A 3 -6.25 -71.35 -12.85
N GLU A 4 -6.65 -70.45 -11.95
CA GLU A 4 -7.12 -69.11 -12.32
C GLU A 4 -5.95 -68.29 -12.88
N GLY A 5 -6.03 -68.01 -14.17
CA GLY A 5 -5.07 -67.15 -14.85
C GLY A 5 -5.35 -65.67 -14.47
N THR A 6 -4.47 -65.09 -13.67
CA THR A 6 -4.52 -63.66 -13.37
C THR A 6 -4.18 -62.85 -14.64
N VAL A 7 -5.17 -62.24 -15.26
CA VAL A 7 -4.97 -61.31 -16.37
C VAL A 7 -4.46 -59.99 -15.80
N THR A 8 -3.17 -59.77 -15.91
CA THR A 8 -2.56 -58.49 -15.59
C THR A 8 -2.86 -57.52 -16.74
N MET A 9 -3.83 -56.62 -16.53
CA MET A 9 -4.05 -55.51 -17.44
C MET A 9 -2.84 -54.59 -17.35
N ARG A 10 -1.99 -54.59 -18.36
CA ARG A 10 -0.96 -53.58 -18.56
C ARG A 10 -1.69 -52.29 -18.92
N ARG A 11 -1.66 -51.31 -18.01
CA ARG A 11 -2.01 -49.93 -18.36
C ARG A 11 -1.00 -49.48 -19.42
N GLN A 12 -1.50 -49.15 -20.61
CA GLN A 12 -0.71 -48.45 -21.59
C GLN A 12 -0.45 -47.04 -21.03
N GLU A 13 0.76 -46.79 -20.62
CA GLU A 13 1.23 -45.46 -20.33
C GLU A 13 1.51 -44.78 -21.64
N GLU A 14 0.58 -43.95 -22.11
CA GLU A 14 0.78 -43.13 -23.32
C GLU A 14 1.82 -42.07 -22.95
N GLY A 15 3.02 -42.20 -23.46
CA GLY A 15 4.09 -41.23 -23.30
C GLY A 15 3.88 -40.04 -24.22
N PHE A 16 4.10 -38.83 -23.69
CA PHE A 16 4.11 -37.60 -24.47
C PHE A 16 5.12 -37.67 -25.62
N THR A 17 4.74 -37.19 -26.79
CA THR A 17 5.66 -37.08 -27.94
C THR A 17 6.59 -35.87 -27.71
N LEU A 18 7.83 -35.97 -28.24
CA LEU A 18 8.81 -34.88 -28.16
C LEU A 18 8.29 -33.61 -28.83
N ILE A 19 7.58 -33.75 -29.95
CA ILE A 19 7.01 -32.61 -30.66
C ILE A 19 5.93 -31.88 -29.87
N GLU A 20 5.11 -32.60 -29.09
CA GLU A 20 4.07 -32.04 -28.27
C GLU A 20 4.66 -31.18 -27.15
N LEU A 21 5.75 -31.61 -26.53
CA LEU A 21 6.47 -30.83 -25.52
C LEU A 21 7.12 -29.59 -26.12
N VAL A 22 7.72 -29.70 -27.31
CA VAL A 22 8.36 -28.56 -28.01
C VAL A 22 7.32 -27.52 -28.41
N ILE A 23 6.16 -27.90 -28.91
CA ILE A 23 5.11 -26.95 -29.26
C ILE A 23 4.63 -26.19 -28.01
N VAL A 24 4.46 -26.88 -26.88
CA VAL A 24 4.02 -26.25 -25.61
C VAL A 24 5.04 -25.20 -25.12
N ILE A 25 6.33 -25.51 -25.09
CA ILE A 25 7.33 -24.54 -24.63
C ILE A 25 7.47 -23.35 -25.58
N VAL A 26 7.29 -23.53 -26.88
CA VAL A 26 7.28 -22.42 -27.86
C VAL A 26 6.09 -21.49 -27.60
N ILE A 27 4.89 -22.04 -27.43
CA ILE A 27 3.69 -21.22 -27.11
C ILE A 27 3.85 -20.50 -25.80
N LEU A 28 4.33 -21.18 -24.75
CA LEU A 28 4.59 -20.56 -23.45
C LEU A 28 5.63 -19.45 -23.55
N GLY A 29 6.67 -19.62 -24.35
CA GLY A 29 7.69 -18.61 -24.59
C GLY A 29 7.13 -17.33 -25.22
N ILE A 30 6.26 -17.47 -26.23
CA ILE A 30 5.59 -16.32 -26.86
C ILE A 30 4.66 -15.61 -25.86
N LEU A 31 3.87 -16.37 -25.11
CA LEU A 31 2.97 -15.81 -24.11
C LEU A 31 3.74 -15.10 -22.97
N ALA A 32 4.84 -15.70 -22.52
CA ALA A 32 5.68 -15.11 -21.48
C ALA A 32 6.27 -13.76 -21.92
N ALA A 33 6.73 -13.66 -23.17
CA ALA A 33 7.31 -12.43 -23.70
C ALA A 33 6.34 -11.24 -23.66
N VAL A 34 5.04 -11.48 -23.78
CA VAL A 34 4.00 -10.44 -23.70
C VAL A 34 3.49 -10.23 -22.26
N ALA A 35 3.41 -11.29 -21.47
CA ALA A 35 2.83 -11.26 -20.13
C ALA A 35 3.75 -10.55 -19.11
N VAL A 36 5.06 -10.85 -19.13
CA VAL A 36 6.00 -10.32 -18.12
C VAL A 36 6.01 -8.79 -18.04
N PRO A 37 6.16 -8.02 -19.14
CA PRO A 37 6.16 -6.56 -19.03
C PRO A 37 4.83 -5.98 -18.50
N ARG A 38 3.71 -6.62 -18.81
CA ARG A 38 2.40 -6.20 -18.27
C ARG A 38 2.29 -6.40 -16.77
N TYR A 39 2.83 -7.50 -16.24
CA TYR A 39 2.82 -7.75 -14.79
C TYR A 39 3.68 -6.75 -14.01
N LEU A 40 4.82 -6.34 -14.55
CA LEU A 40 5.68 -5.34 -13.91
C LEU A 40 4.98 -3.98 -13.82
N ASN A 41 4.28 -3.56 -14.87
CA ASN A 41 3.53 -2.30 -14.87
C ASN A 41 2.36 -2.33 -13.87
N LEU A 42 1.64 -3.43 -13.74
CA LEU A 42 0.55 -3.59 -12.78
C LEU A 42 1.03 -3.48 -11.33
N THR A 43 2.24 -3.95 -11.03
CA THR A 43 2.80 -3.82 -9.67
C THR A 43 3.03 -2.36 -9.31
N GLN A 44 3.59 -1.57 -10.22
CA GLN A 44 3.80 -0.13 -9.99
C GLN A 44 2.47 0.62 -9.86
N GLU A 45 1.52 0.35 -10.74
CA GLU A 45 0.19 0.97 -10.71
C GLU A 45 -0.55 0.65 -9.39
N SER A 46 -0.43 -0.59 -8.90
CA SER A 46 -0.99 -0.99 -7.59
C SER A 46 -0.33 -0.25 -6.42
N GLN A 47 0.99 -0.05 -6.46
CA GLN A 47 1.71 0.73 -5.44
C GLN A 47 1.28 2.20 -5.45
N ASP A 48 1.16 2.80 -6.63
CA ASP A 48 0.71 4.18 -6.78
C ASP A 48 -0.75 4.35 -6.32
N ALA A 49 -1.62 3.41 -6.64
CA ALA A 49 -2.99 3.41 -6.15
C ALA A 49 -3.06 3.32 -4.62
N THR A 50 -2.25 2.43 -4.01
CA THR A 50 -2.18 2.26 -2.55
C THR A 50 -1.64 3.52 -1.89
N ARG A 51 -0.60 4.14 -2.46
CA ARG A 51 -0.05 5.41 -1.98
C ARG A 51 -1.09 6.52 -2.01
N ASN A 52 -1.80 6.66 -3.12
CA ASN A 52 -2.83 7.69 -3.28
C ASN A 52 -3.99 7.47 -2.30
N ALA A 53 -4.40 6.21 -2.08
CA ALA A 53 -5.41 5.87 -1.07
C ALA A 53 -4.95 6.23 0.35
N GLY A 54 -3.69 5.98 0.68
CA GLY A 54 -3.11 6.38 1.97
C GLY A 54 -3.11 7.90 2.18
N VAL A 55 -2.69 8.66 1.17
CA VAL A 55 -2.74 10.13 1.21
C VAL A 55 -4.17 10.63 1.40
N ALA A 56 -5.13 10.05 0.67
CA ALA A 56 -6.54 10.41 0.79
C ALA A 56 -7.12 10.07 2.17
N SER A 57 -6.74 8.94 2.76
CA SER A 57 -7.19 8.54 4.11
C SER A 57 -6.68 9.51 5.18
N VAL A 58 -5.42 9.89 5.12
CA VAL A 58 -4.84 10.89 6.04
C VAL A 58 -5.47 12.27 5.81
N GLY A 59 -5.70 12.66 4.55
CA GLY A 59 -6.39 13.90 4.22
C GLY A 59 -7.80 13.98 4.80
N SER A 60 -8.56 12.88 4.72
CA SER A 60 -9.89 12.81 5.34
C SER A 60 -9.83 12.86 6.87
N ALA A 61 -8.84 12.22 7.48
CA ALA A 61 -8.62 12.28 8.93
C ALA A 61 -8.31 13.71 9.42
N VAL A 62 -7.48 14.45 8.67
CA VAL A 62 -7.21 15.88 8.93
C VAL A 62 -8.51 16.68 8.87
N ALA A 63 -9.34 16.46 7.86
CA ALA A 63 -10.61 17.16 7.71
C ALA A 63 -11.59 16.84 8.85
N ILE A 64 -11.67 15.58 9.29
CA ILE A 64 -12.51 15.15 10.42
C ILE A 64 -11.99 15.77 11.71
N ALA A 65 -10.69 15.68 11.98
CA ALA A 65 -10.07 16.28 13.16
C ALA A 65 -10.30 17.80 13.21
N ALA A 66 -10.15 18.50 12.09
CA ALA A 66 -10.45 19.92 11.98
C ALA A 66 -11.93 20.23 12.21
N ALA A 67 -12.85 19.40 11.72
CA ALA A 67 -14.28 19.57 11.93
C ALA A 67 -14.69 19.39 13.41
N ARG A 68 -14.06 18.44 14.11
CA ARG A 68 -14.28 18.22 15.55
C ARG A 68 -13.70 19.33 16.40
N ASN A 69 -12.61 19.95 15.96
CA ASN A 69 -11.92 21.00 16.71
C ASN A 69 -12.44 22.41 16.42
N ARG A 70 -13.51 22.57 15.63
CA ARG A 70 -14.09 23.88 15.29
C ARG A 70 -14.49 24.75 16.48
N THR A 71 -14.81 24.13 17.61
CA THR A 71 -15.15 24.81 18.85
C THR A 71 -13.95 25.52 19.50
N ALA A 72 -12.73 25.08 19.19
CA ALA A 72 -11.51 25.62 19.80
C ALA A 72 -10.84 26.74 18.98
N ALA A 73 -11.31 27.02 17.74
CA ALA A 73 -10.70 27.97 16.79
C ALA A 73 -9.21 27.68 16.48
N ILE A 74 -8.75 26.46 16.74
CA ILE A 74 -7.37 26.01 16.57
C ILE A 74 -7.40 24.88 15.54
N ALA A 75 -6.46 24.86 14.60
CA ALA A 75 -6.31 23.74 13.68
C ALA A 75 -5.90 22.47 14.44
N PRO A 76 -6.22 21.26 13.94
CA PRO A 76 -5.97 20.01 14.64
C PRO A 76 -4.46 19.78 14.83
N ASP A 77 -4.11 19.23 15.98
CA ASP A 77 -2.76 18.72 16.20
C ASP A 77 -2.57 17.32 15.58
N PRO A 78 -1.32 16.84 15.41
CA PRO A 78 -1.05 15.54 14.83
C PRO A 78 -1.68 14.36 15.57
N GLN A 79 -1.87 14.47 16.89
CA GLN A 79 -2.48 13.41 17.70
C GLN A 79 -3.98 13.29 17.44
N MET A 80 -4.64 14.42 17.20
CA MET A 80 -6.05 14.40 16.79
C MET A 80 -6.25 13.73 15.43
N VAL A 81 -5.33 13.96 14.50
CA VAL A 81 -5.36 13.28 13.19
C VAL A 81 -5.10 11.78 13.35
N LEU A 82 -4.14 11.41 14.19
CA LEU A 82 -3.81 10.01 14.45
C LEU A 82 -4.99 9.26 15.10
N ALA A 83 -5.75 9.90 15.96
CA ALA A 83 -6.92 9.32 16.60
C ALA A 83 -8.03 8.93 15.60
N GLU A 84 -8.08 9.56 14.42
CA GLU A 84 -9.04 9.25 13.36
C GLU A 84 -8.57 8.10 12.43
N LEU A 85 -7.36 7.58 12.63
CA LEU A 85 -6.73 6.56 11.78
C LEU A 85 -6.41 5.30 12.59
N PRO A 86 -7.34 4.36 12.73
CA PRO A 86 -7.11 3.11 13.46
C PRO A 86 -5.91 2.34 12.90
N GLY A 87 -4.97 1.96 13.77
CA GLY A 87 -3.78 1.21 13.41
C GLY A 87 -2.67 2.02 12.72
N ALA A 88 -2.83 3.32 12.58
CA ALA A 88 -1.75 4.19 12.12
C ALA A 88 -0.77 4.49 13.27
N ILE A 89 0.49 4.64 12.90
CA ILE A 89 1.57 5.01 13.81
C ILE A 89 2.21 6.32 13.34
N CYS A 90 2.68 7.10 14.27
CA CYS A 90 3.45 8.30 13.95
C CYS A 90 4.95 8.06 14.09
N THR A 91 5.67 8.37 13.03
CA THR A 91 7.13 8.29 12.97
C THR A 91 7.69 9.63 12.49
N GLY A 92 8.39 10.35 13.35
CA GLY A 92 8.83 11.70 13.01
C GLY A 92 7.63 12.62 12.73
N GLY A 93 7.60 13.26 11.59
CA GLY A 93 6.49 14.11 11.14
C GLY A 93 5.54 13.44 10.16
N SER A 94 5.55 12.13 10.08
CA SER A 94 4.76 11.33 9.14
C SER A 94 3.83 10.39 9.86
N ILE A 95 2.69 10.11 9.24
CA ILE A 95 1.75 9.06 9.66
C ILE A 95 1.97 7.85 8.76
N ALA A 96 2.35 6.72 9.35
CA ALA A 96 2.47 5.45 8.66
C ALA A 96 1.22 4.60 8.91
N GLN A 97 0.59 4.14 7.83
CA GLN A 97 -0.53 3.21 7.84
C GLN A 97 -0.24 2.06 6.87
N GLY A 98 0.04 0.89 7.44
CA GLY A 98 0.51 -0.25 6.65
C GLY A 98 1.85 0.04 5.97
N ARG A 99 1.86 0.00 4.65
CA ARG A 99 3.06 0.27 3.81
C ARG A 99 3.15 1.71 3.28
N VAL A 100 2.21 2.55 3.66
CA VAL A 100 2.17 3.94 3.19
C VAL A 100 2.56 4.86 4.33
N GLU A 101 3.52 5.71 4.08
CA GLU A 101 3.93 6.79 4.97
C GLU A 101 3.57 8.12 4.34
N VAL A 102 2.81 8.95 5.06
CA VAL A 102 2.29 10.22 4.59
C VAL A 102 2.83 11.33 5.49
N THR A 103 3.55 12.29 4.91
CA THR A 103 4.08 13.44 5.62
C THR A 103 2.95 14.42 5.95
N LEU A 104 2.92 14.91 7.18
CA LEU A 104 2.02 15.99 7.57
C LEU A 104 2.67 17.35 7.30
N ILE A 105 1.88 18.26 6.77
CA ILE A 105 2.26 19.67 6.59
C ILE A 105 1.66 20.46 7.74
N GLY A 106 2.47 21.24 8.43
CA GLY A 106 2.03 21.97 9.60
C GLY A 106 2.55 23.39 9.69
N GLN A 107 2.04 24.11 10.67
CA GLN A 107 2.48 25.44 11.02
C GLN A 107 2.62 25.54 12.56
N LEU A 108 3.60 26.29 13.02
CA LEU A 108 3.71 26.60 14.44
C LEU A 108 2.58 27.53 14.88
N ALA A 109 1.87 27.17 15.93
CA ALA A 109 0.82 28.02 16.50
C ALA A 109 1.44 29.35 17.00
N GLY A 110 0.94 30.47 16.49
CA GLY A 110 1.38 31.81 16.91
C GLY A 110 2.55 32.39 16.10
N ALA A 111 3.16 31.67 15.18
CA ALA A 111 4.10 32.24 14.23
C ALA A 111 3.34 32.75 13.00
N GLY A 112 3.34 34.06 12.79
CA GLY A 112 2.82 34.64 11.55
C GLY A 112 3.67 34.23 10.36
N ASN A 113 3.46 33.01 9.84
CA ASN A 113 4.15 32.40 8.70
C ASN A 113 5.69 32.26 8.86
N PRO A 114 6.29 31.08 8.74
CA PRO A 114 6.26 30.32 7.49
C PRO A 114 5.65 28.92 7.66
N GLN A 115 5.08 28.37 6.58
CA GLN A 115 4.68 26.98 6.52
C GLN A 115 5.93 26.11 6.73
N ILE A 116 5.93 25.30 7.75
CA ILE A 116 6.93 24.26 7.92
C ILE A 116 6.55 23.15 6.96
N PRO A 117 7.35 22.81 5.97
CA PRO A 117 6.98 21.86 4.93
C PRO A 117 6.77 20.44 5.45
N ALA A 118 7.25 20.15 6.66
CA ALA A 118 7.00 18.89 7.36
C ALA A 118 6.95 19.16 8.86
N ILE A 119 6.04 18.48 9.56
CA ILE A 119 6.00 18.48 11.01
C ILE A 119 7.17 17.66 11.53
N ALA A 120 8.03 18.24 12.32
CA ALA A 120 9.24 17.60 12.81
C ALA A 120 8.98 16.39 13.74
N SER A 121 7.82 16.35 14.40
CA SER A 121 7.44 15.24 15.28
C SER A 121 5.94 15.27 15.56
N CYS A 122 5.30 14.12 15.49
CA CYS A 122 3.95 13.94 16.02
C CYS A 122 3.93 13.56 17.50
N ALA A 123 5.08 13.42 18.14
CA ALA A 123 5.19 12.75 19.43
C ALA A 123 4.78 13.60 20.62
N ALA A 124 4.59 14.88 20.51
CA ALA A 124 4.22 15.70 21.65
C ALA A 124 3.18 16.73 21.27
N ASN A 125 2.02 16.58 21.83
CA ASN A 125 1.04 17.64 21.92
C ASN A 125 1.58 18.73 22.84
N THR A 126 2.43 19.59 22.30
CA THR A 126 2.88 20.80 23.02
C THR A 126 2.01 22.01 22.71
N GLY A 127 0.88 21.81 22.03
CA GLY A 127 -0.01 22.90 21.62
C GLY A 127 0.60 23.86 20.59
N SER A 128 1.79 23.55 20.13
CA SER A 128 2.64 24.43 19.32
C SER A 128 2.60 24.13 17.83
N THR A 129 2.17 22.95 17.43
CA THR A 129 2.18 22.53 16.03
C THR A 129 0.79 22.14 15.56
N ILE A 130 0.31 22.77 14.52
CA ILE A 130 -1.01 22.53 13.92
C ILE A 130 -0.86 21.92 12.54
N VAL A 131 -1.72 20.98 12.18
CA VAL A 131 -1.74 20.35 10.86
C VAL A 131 -2.54 21.21 9.90
N THR A 132 -1.93 21.71 8.85
CA THR A 132 -2.58 22.52 7.83
C THR A 132 -2.84 21.75 6.54
N GLY A 133 -2.22 20.60 6.37
CA GLY A 133 -2.40 19.80 5.17
C GLY A 133 -1.66 18.47 5.20
N VAL A 134 -1.67 17.81 4.07
CA VAL A 134 -1.04 16.51 3.84
C VAL A 134 -0.07 16.65 2.67
N GLY A 135 1.14 16.17 2.88
CA GLY A 135 2.18 16.14 1.83
C GLY A 135 2.09 14.88 0.97
N THR A 136 3.19 14.56 0.33
CA THR A 136 3.32 13.37 -0.51
C THR A 136 3.39 12.10 0.33
N GLY A 137 2.71 11.05 -0.13
CA GLY A 137 2.85 9.72 0.42
C GLY A 137 4.07 9.00 -0.17
N ILE A 138 4.73 8.19 0.65
CA ILE A 138 5.80 7.28 0.25
C ILE A 138 5.28 5.85 0.47
N TYR A 139 5.55 4.97 -0.49
CA TYR A 139 5.27 3.54 -0.33
C TYR A 139 6.57 2.83 0.06
N SER A 140 6.60 2.19 1.22
CA SER A 140 7.73 1.37 1.64
C SER A 140 7.58 -0.06 1.10
N SER A 141 8.58 -0.50 0.39
CA SER A 141 8.69 -1.87 -0.16
C SER A 141 8.91 -2.92 0.93
#